data_65ce8cd2055b5b853fa97dcbae44b655
#
_entry.id   65ce8cd2055b5b853fa97dcbae44b655
#
_cell.length_a   1.000
_cell.length_b   1.000
_cell.length_c   1.000
_cell.angle_alpha   90.00
_cell.angle_beta   90.00
_cell.angle_gamma   90.00
#
_symmetry.space_group_name_H-M   'P 1'
#
loop_
_entity.id
_entity.type
_entity.pdbx_description
1 polymer ?
#
loop_
_entity_poly.entity_id
_entity_poly.type
_entity_poly.pdbx_seq_one_letter_code
_entity_poly.pdbx_strand_id
1 'polypeptide(L)'
;MVKRIGAQAELSTIQRGSKLCSIKGCFLHKNQVRFQKGIHIMEAREFMTPHSRVIRAAVVQAAPIAFDRERTLEKVRTLTGDAASQGAHLVVFPEAFVSAYPRGLSFGAVVGDRSPQGREQYRRYWESAVDIPGLAMEDLARSAAQSHAYLVIGVIERGGGTLYCTVVFFAPDGSYLGKHRKLMPTASERLIWGFGDGSTLPVFDTPIGRLGAVICWENYMPLLRMTMYSKGIQLYCAPTADGRDGWIASMQHIALEGRCFVLSCNQFARRCDYPTPYDTPFGDEPETILSRGGSCIVNPLGQMLAGPNFTSEGILTADLDLGDIARGKYDFDVVGHYARPDVFRLHVNEEPQPVVVGVTDPIRIECQE
;
A
#
# COMPACT_ATOMS: atom_id res chain seq x y z
N MET A 1 -26.95 51.87 -33.81
CA MET A 1 -25.96 52.78 -34.36
C MET A 1 -24.67 52.02 -34.60
N VAL A 2 -24.37 51.91 -35.82
CA VAL A 2 -23.38 51.16 -36.56
C VAL A 2 -21.94 51.56 -36.21
N LYS A 3 -21.00 50.56 -36.09
CA LYS A 3 -19.79 50.55 -36.94
C LYS A 3 -19.08 49.20 -36.86
N ARG A 4 -19.12 48.47 -37.94
CA ARG A 4 -18.16 47.44 -38.36
C ARG A 4 -16.87 48.12 -38.78
N ILE A 5 -15.70 47.52 -38.44
CA ILE A 5 -14.49 47.65 -39.26
C ILE A 5 -13.92 46.23 -39.36
N GLY A 6 -13.87 45.74 -40.59
CA GLY A 6 -13.15 44.55 -40.97
C GLY A 6 -11.75 44.94 -41.46
N ALA A 7 -10.85 44.02 -41.35
CA ALA A 7 -9.60 44.01 -42.14
C ALA A 7 -9.28 42.58 -42.57
N GLN A 8 -9.24 42.44 -43.88
CA GLN A 8 -8.79 41.31 -44.69
C GLN A 8 -7.27 41.23 -44.78
N ALA A 9 -6.89 40.11 -45.33
CA ALA A 9 -5.64 39.81 -46.07
C ALA A 9 -4.51 39.22 -45.20
N GLU A 10 -3.71 38.30 -45.64
CA GLU A 10 -3.46 37.72 -46.97
C GLU A 10 -2.76 36.38 -46.80
N LEU A 11 -3.11 35.40 -47.61
CA LEU A 11 -2.31 34.20 -47.85
C LEU A 11 -1.06 34.55 -48.64
N SER A 12 0.11 34.09 -48.23
CA SER A 12 1.24 33.94 -49.14
C SER A 12 1.88 32.57 -48.99
N THR A 13 1.68 31.78 -50.01
CA THR A 13 2.35 30.55 -50.38
C THR A 13 3.82 30.84 -50.69
N ILE A 14 4.77 30.10 -50.09
CA ILE A 14 6.12 29.98 -50.67
C ILE A 14 6.51 28.50 -50.72
N GLN A 15 6.90 28.14 -51.92
CA GLN A 15 7.31 26.83 -52.41
C GLN A 15 8.69 26.41 -51.92
N ARG A 16 8.84 25.08 -52.00
CA ARG A 16 10.00 24.19 -51.95
C ARG A 16 11.33 24.78 -52.46
N GLY A 17 12.38 24.42 -51.79
CA GLY A 17 13.76 24.51 -52.27
C GLY A 17 14.69 23.58 -51.54
N SER A 18 14.92 22.43 -52.11
CA SER A 18 15.99 21.45 -51.70
C SER A 18 17.37 22.02 -52.01
N LYS A 19 18.31 21.99 -51.06
CA LYS A 19 19.75 21.92 -51.36
C LYS A 19 20.49 21.13 -50.27
N LEU A 20 21.00 20.00 -50.69
CA LEU A 20 22.14 19.35 -50.04
C LEU A 20 23.33 20.27 -50.03
N CYS A 21 24.02 20.39 -48.93
CA CYS A 21 25.38 20.86 -48.86
C CYS A 21 26.23 19.88 -48.03
N SER A 22 27.09 19.20 -48.72
CA SER A 22 28.18 18.36 -48.24
C SER A 22 29.31 19.24 -47.77
N ILE A 23 29.78 19.09 -46.52
CA ILE A 23 31.10 19.55 -46.11
C ILE A 23 31.84 18.36 -45.50
N LYS A 24 32.88 17.92 -46.23
CA LYS A 24 33.95 17.04 -45.74
C LYS A 24 34.93 17.86 -44.93
N GLY A 25 35.45 17.27 -43.88
CA GLY A 25 36.84 17.48 -43.52
C GLY A 25 37.14 17.82 -42.05
N CYS A 26 37.95 16.91 -41.48
CA CYS A 26 39.01 17.13 -40.48
C CYS A 26 38.65 17.06 -38.98
N PHE A 27 39.21 16.20 -38.31
CA PHE A 27 40.40 15.69 -37.72
C PHE A 27 40.10 14.86 -36.45
N LEU A 28 40.63 13.68 -36.41
CA LEU A 28 40.73 12.77 -35.26
C LEU A 28 41.53 13.41 -34.12
N HIS A 29 40.97 13.33 -32.91
CA HIS A 29 41.79 13.16 -31.72
C HIS A 29 41.27 12.01 -30.90
N LYS A 30 42.12 10.98 -30.77
CA LYS A 30 41.91 9.81 -29.94
C LYS A 30 41.96 10.18 -28.48
N ASN A 31 40.89 9.98 -27.73
CA ASN A 31 40.97 9.70 -26.30
C ASN A 31 40.21 8.41 -26.03
N GLN A 32 40.96 7.37 -25.75
CA GLN A 32 40.47 6.07 -25.32
C GLN A 32 39.86 6.21 -23.93
N VAL A 33 38.55 6.14 -23.82
CA VAL A 33 37.88 5.82 -22.56
C VAL A 33 37.66 4.31 -22.60
N ARG A 34 38.41 3.57 -21.80
CA ARG A 34 38.17 2.15 -21.53
C ARG A 34 36.86 2.00 -20.80
N PHE A 35 35.84 1.55 -21.49
CA PHE A 35 34.68 0.93 -20.85
C PHE A 35 35.04 -0.51 -20.48
N GLN A 36 35.21 -0.78 -19.18
CA GLN A 36 35.23 -2.15 -18.68
C GLN A 36 33.86 -2.77 -18.93
N LYS A 37 33.87 -3.86 -19.67
CA LYS A 37 32.73 -4.74 -19.93
C LYS A 37 32.28 -5.38 -18.61
N GLY A 38 31.07 -5.07 -18.18
CA GLY A 38 30.25 -5.82 -17.30
C GLY A 38 28.82 -5.74 -17.82
N ILE A 39 28.61 -6.19 -19.08
CA ILE A 39 27.25 -6.44 -19.54
C ILE A 39 26.87 -7.80 -18.95
N HIS A 40 26.19 -7.77 -17.78
CA HIS A 40 25.30 -8.87 -17.44
C HIS A 40 24.21 -8.89 -18.52
N ILE A 41 24.30 -9.85 -19.41
CA ILE A 41 23.18 -10.23 -20.26
C ILE A 41 22.12 -10.73 -19.27
N MET A 42 21.14 -9.86 -18.95
CA MET A 42 19.89 -10.34 -18.40
C MET A 42 19.34 -11.31 -19.44
N GLU A 43 19.29 -12.57 -19.09
CA GLU A 43 18.56 -13.57 -19.86
C GLU A 43 17.21 -12.96 -20.21
N ALA A 44 16.86 -13.02 -21.49
CA ALA A 44 15.58 -12.59 -21.99
C ALA A 44 14.52 -13.35 -21.18
N ARG A 45 13.89 -12.65 -20.22
CA ARG A 45 12.70 -13.17 -19.56
C ARG A 45 11.75 -13.52 -20.70
N GLU A 46 11.38 -14.77 -20.81
CA GLU A 46 10.32 -15.22 -21.69
C GLU A 46 9.14 -14.26 -21.45
N PHE A 47 8.87 -13.41 -22.44
CA PHE A 47 7.63 -12.69 -22.53
C PHE A 47 6.56 -13.76 -22.69
N MET A 48 5.98 -14.18 -21.57
CA MET A 48 4.83 -15.08 -21.59
C MET A 48 3.78 -14.43 -22.49
N THR A 49 3.36 -15.17 -23.49
CA THR A 49 2.25 -14.86 -24.38
C THR A 49 1.05 -14.33 -23.58
N PRO A 50 0.21 -13.44 -24.14
CA PRO A 50 -0.89 -12.77 -23.45
C PRO A 50 -2.10 -13.70 -23.19
N HIS A 51 -1.86 -14.92 -22.71
CA HIS A 51 -2.91 -15.82 -22.26
C HIS A 51 -3.02 -15.69 -20.74
N SER A 52 -4.18 -15.31 -20.29
CA SER A 52 -4.68 -15.14 -18.92
C SER A 52 -3.71 -15.61 -17.83
N ARG A 53 -3.02 -14.64 -17.20
CA ARG A 53 -2.18 -14.95 -16.07
C ARG A 53 -3.06 -15.01 -14.82
N VAL A 54 -3.36 -16.21 -14.37
CA VAL A 54 -4.07 -16.44 -13.13
C VAL A 54 -3.07 -16.50 -11.98
N ILE A 55 -3.29 -15.71 -10.95
CA ILE A 55 -2.56 -15.76 -9.69
C ILE A 55 -3.53 -16.10 -8.56
N ARG A 56 -3.08 -16.84 -7.57
CA ARG A 56 -3.85 -17.06 -6.34
C ARG A 56 -3.46 -16.06 -5.27
N ALA A 57 -4.43 -15.38 -4.68
CA ALA A 57 -4.25 -14.47 -3.56
C ALA A 57 -5.02 -14.93 -2.34
N ALA A 58 -4.49 -14.60 -1.16
CA ALA A 58 -5.08 -14.88 0.14
C ALA A 58 -5.23 -13.61 0.98
N VAL A 59 -6.36 -13.46 1.67
CA VAL A 59 -6.54 -12.49 2.75
C VAL A 59 -6.71 -13.24 4.07
N VAL A 60 -5.90 -12.90 5.06
CA VAL A 60 -5.81 -13.59 6.35
C VAL A 60 -6.66 -12.86 7.39
N GLN A 61 -7.85 -13.36 7.65
CA GLN A 61 -8.73 -12.83 8.70
C GLN A 61 -8.39 -13.50 10.03
N ALA A 62 -7.65 -12.80 10.89
CA ALA A 62 -7.23 -13.32 12.17
C ALA A 62 -7.05 -12.21 13.21
N ALA A 63 -7.09 -12.54 14.51
CA ALA A 63 -6.62 -11.67 15.57
C ALA A 63 -5.09 -11.75 15.71
N PRO A 64 -4.40 -10.65 16.01
CA PRO A 64 -3.02 -10.71 16.50
C PRO A 64 -3.00 -11.22 17.95
N ILE A 65 -1.81 -11.47 18.49
CA ILE A 65 -1.60 -11.58 19.94
C ILE A 65 -1.36 -10.14 20.41
N ALA A 66 -2.39 -9.50 20.94
CA ALA A 66 -2.39 -8.08 21.17
C ALA A 66 -1.25 -7.65 22.13
N PHE A 67 -0.44 -6.67 21.70
CA PHE A 67 0.71 -6.10 22.40
C PHE A 67 1.87 -7.08 22.67
N ASP A 68 1.83 -8.24 22.01
CA ASP A 68 2.92 -9.23 22.01
C ASP A 68 3.44 -9.40 20.58
N ARG A 69 4.49 -8.63 20.26
CA ARG A 69 5.07 -8.58 18.91
C ARG A 69 5.63 -9.93 18.50
N GLU A 70 6.40 -10.56 19.38
CA GLU A 70 7.11 -11.81 19.10
C GLU A 70 6.14 -12.95 18.79
N ARG A 71 5.12 -13.14 19.63
CA ARG A 71 4.08 -14.16 19.37
C ARG A 71 3.22 -13.84 18.16
N THR A 72 2.97 -12.55 17.89
CA THR A 72 2.26 -12.14 16.67
C THR A 72 3.08 -12.47 15.43
N LEU A 73 4.39 -12.23 15.42
CA LEU A 73 5.28 -12.59 14.30
C LEU A 73 5.33 -14.10 14.07
N GLU A 74 5.30 -14.91 15.14
CA GLU A 74 5.18 -16.37 15.03
C GLU A 74 3.85 -16.78 14.38
N LYS A 75 2.73 -16.16 14.79
CA LYS A 75 1.41 -16.37 14.18
C LYS A 75 1.42 -15.96 12.70
N VAL A 76 2.06 -14.84 12.35
CA VAL A 76 2.22 -14.40 10.94
C VAL A 76 2.95 -15.45 10.12
N ARG A 77 4.07 -15.97 10.62
CA ARG A 77 4.84 -17.02 9.93
C ARG A 77 3.97 -18.25 9.65
N THR A 78 3.22 -18.73 10.65
CA THR A 78 2.34 -19.88 10.52
C THR A 78 1.25 -19.62 9.48
N LEU A 79 0.49 -18.52 9.62
CA LEU A 79 -0.63 -18.20 8.71
C LEU A 79 -0.16 -17.90 7.29
N THR A 80 1.04 -17.31 7.11
CA THR A 80 1.63 -17.10 5.78
C THR A 80 1.98 -18.44 5.12
N GLY A 81 2.55 -19.38 5.91
CA GLY A 81 2.82 -20.75 5.45
C GLY A 81 1.54 -21.50 5.08
N ASP A 82 0.49 -21.38 5.89
CA ASP A 82 -0.81 -22.00 5.64
C ASP A 82 -1.46 -21.46 4.34
N ALA A 83 -1.37 -20.14 4.12
CA ALA A 83 -1.86 -19.51 2.89
C ALA A 83 -1.05 -19.99 1.67
N ALA A 84 0.27 -20.06 1.80
CA ALA A 84 1.15 -20.56 0.74
C ALA A 84 0.90 -22.04 0.42
N SER A 85 0.61 -22.86 1.43
CA SER A 85 0.24 -24.28 1.23
C SER A 85 -1.06 -24.46 0.41
N GLN A 86 -1.93 -23.44 0.42
CA GLN A 86 -3.12 -23.34 -0.43
C GLN A 86 -2.82 -22.76 -1.83
N GLY A 87 -1.53 -22.54 -2.15
CA GLY A 87 -1.06 -22.03 -3.44
C GLY A 87 -1.09 -20.50 -3.57
N ALA A 88 -1.20 -19.75 -2.49
CA ALA A 88 -1.21 -18.29 -2.55
C ALA A 88 0.15 -17.72 -2.98
N HIS A 89 0.14 -16.86 -4.00
CA HIS A 89 1.29 -16.06 -4.45
C HIS A 89 1.36 -14.70 -3.76
N LEU A 90 0.24 -14.24 -3.20
CA LEU A 90 0.09 -13.00 -2.45
C LEU A 90 -0.70 -13.26 -1.19
N VAL A 91 -0.17 -12.85 -0.05
CA VAL A 91 -0.81 -12.97 1.27
C VAL A 91 -0.96 -11.58 1.87
N VAL A 92 -2.19 -11.21 2.23
CA VAL A 92 -2.53 -9.90 2.80
C VAL A 92 -3.03 -10.08 4.22
N PHE A 93 -2.45 -9.32 5.15
CA PHE A 93 -2.87 -9.24 6.55
C PHE A 93 -3.59 -7.94 6.87
N PRO A 94 -4.35 -7.86 7.98
CA PRO A 94 -5.10 -6.69 8.39
C PRO A 94 -4.23 -5.46 8.70
N GLU A 95 -4.89 -4.29 8.78
CA GLU A 95 -4.37 -3.07 9.39
C GLU A 95 -3.87 -3.34 10.81
N ALA A 96 -2.71 -2.74 11.17
CA ALA A 96 -2.15 -2.80 12.52
C ALA A 96 -2.09 -4.23 13.10
N PHE A 97 -1.78 -5.24 12.28
CA PHE A 97 -1.75 -6.62 12.72
C PHE A 97 -0.60 -6.85 13.71
N VAL A 98 0.61 -6.39 13.38
CA VAL A 98 1.71 -6.42 14.35
C VAL A 98 1.58 -5.24 15.30
N SER A 99 1.48 -5.53 16.59
CA SER A 99 1.15 -4.71 17.76
C SER A 99 -0.35 -4.64 18.09
N ALA A 100 -1.23 -5.06 17.20
CA ALA A 100 -2.69 -5.00 17.25
C ALA A 100 -3.30 -3.62 16.98
N TYR A 101 -4.53 -3.63 16.46
CA TYR A 101 -5.40 -2.47 16.46
C TYR A 101 -5.96 -2.29 17.89
N PRO A 102 -5.73 -1.14 18.57
CA PRO A 102 -6.05 -0.98 20.00
C PRO A 102 -7.54 -0.72 20.22
N ARG A 103 -8.39 -1.67 19.83
CA ARG A 103 -9.85 -1.56 19.80
C ARG A 103 -10.41 -1.19 21.17
N GLY A 104 -11.06 -0.03 21.25
CA GLY A 104 -11.71 0.46 22.47
C GLY A 104 -10.79 1.16 23.48
N LEU A 105 -9.46 1.16 23.29
CA LEU A 105 -8.56 1.92 24.16
C LEU A 105 -8.64 3.41 23.87
N SER A 106 -8.74 4.21 24.93
CA SER A 106 -8.63 5.66 24.89
C SER A 106 -7.23 6.17 25.24
N PHE A 107 -6.37 5.30 25.79
CA PHE A 107 -5.06 5.67 26.37
C PHE A 107 -5.19 6.81 27.40
N GLY A 108 -6.31 6.83 28.15
CA GLY A 108 -6.63 7.86 29.13
C GLY A 108 -6.70 9.28 28.55
N ALA A 109 -6.90 9.40 27.22
CA ALA A 109 -6.96 10.70 26.56
C ALA A 109 -8.33 11.35 26.76
N VAL A 110 -8.32 12.48 27.46
CA VAL A 110 -9.46 13.37 27.64
C VAL A 110 -9.02 14.77 27.20
N VAL A 111 -9.92 15.56 26.65
CA VAL A 111 -9.58 16.93 26.23
C VAL A 111 -9.03 17.71 27.43
N GLY A 112 -7.78 18.15 27.32
CA GLY A 112 -7.07 18.90 28.37
C GLY A 112 -6.36 18.04 29.40
N ASP A 113 -6.49 16.71 29.39
CA ASP A 113 -5.85 15.85 30.38
C ASP A 113 -5.30 14.54 29.79
N ARG A 114 -4.40 13.90 30.53
CA ARG A 114 -3.77 12.59 30.23
C ARG A 114 -3.49 11.86 31.54
N SER A 115 -4.12 10.71 31.76
CA SER A 115 -3.92 9.92 32.98
C SER A 115 -2.56 9.22 33.02
N PRO A 116 -1.98 8.98 34.21
CA PRO A 116 -0.79 8.13 34.36
C PRO A 116 -0.98 6.70 33.80
N GLN A 117 -2.17 6.12 34.01
CA GLN A 117 -2.53 4.79 33.51
C GLN A 117 -2.57 4.77 31.97
N GLY A 118 -3.12 5.81 31.34
CA GLY A 118 -3.12 5.94 29.89
C GLY A 118 -1.72 6.07 29.30
N ARG A 119 -0.80 6.78 30.00
CA ARG A 119 0.62 6.85 29.59
C ARG A 119 1.29 5.48 29.69
N GLU A 120 0.96 4.66 30.65
CA GLU A 120 1.48 3.29 30.78
C GLU A 120 0.90 2.36 29.71
N GLN A 121 -0.38 2.49 29.36
CA GLN A 121 -0.98 1.78 28.22
C GLN A 121 -0.27 2.15 26.91
N TYR A 122 0.00 3.45 26.70
CA TYR A 122 0.74 3.92 25.52
C TYR A 122 2.17 3.36 25.49
N ARG A 123 2.89 3.33 26.64
CA ARG A 123 4.23 2.77 26.74
C ARG A 123 4.26 1.31 26.31
N ARG A 124 3.33 0.48 26.80
CA ARG A 124 3.21 -0.94 26.41
C ARG A 124 2.94 -1.08 24.90
N TYR A 125 2.06 -0.25 24.36
CA TYR A 125 1.76 -0.25 22.93
C TYR A 125 2.99 0.16 22.11
N TRP A 126 3.69 1.21 22.54
CA TRP A 126 4.94 1.67 21.94
C TRP A 126 6.05 0.61 21.96
N GLU A 127 6.18 -0.14 23.03
CA GLU A 127 7.17 -1.23 23.14
C GLU A 127 6.85 -2.39 22.19
N SER A 128 5.59 -2.68 21.94
CA SER A 128 5.17 -3.71 21.01
C SER A 128 5.30 -3.30 19.53
N ALA A 129 5.51 -2.00 19.25
CA ALA A 129 5.65 -1.48 17.90
C ALA A 129 6.97 -1.90 17.24
N VAL A 130 7.05 -1.79 15.91
CA VAL A 130 8.20 -2.21 15.12
C VAL A 130 9.05 -1.02 14.68
N ASP A 131 10.35 -1.22 14.61
CA ASP A 131 11.28 -0.31 13.94
C ASP A 131 11.41 -0.71 12.46
N ILE A 132 11.51 0.27 11.57
CA ILE A 132 11.74 0.06 10.14
C ILE A 132 12.96 0.89 9.71
N PRO A 133 14.12 0.26 9.47
CA PRO A 133 14.43 -1.18 9.56
C PRO A 133 14.54 -1.69 11.01
N GLY A 134 14.41 -3.01 11.23
CA GLY A 134 14.54 -3.65 12.53
C GLY A 134 14.28 -5.16 12.51
N LEU A 135 14.49 -5.83 13.64
CA LEU A 135 14.40 -7.29 13.74
C LEU A 135 13.04 -7.86 13.33
N ALA A 136 11.95 -7.17 13.68
CA ALA A 136 10.60 -7.58 13.25
C ALA A 136 10.45 -7.60 11.72
N MET A 137 11.13 -6.67 11.02
CA MET A 137 11.14 -6.64 9.54
C MET A 137 11.90 -7.83 8.97
N GLU A 138 12.97 -8.28 9.63
CA GLU A 138 13.70 -9.48 9.22
C GLU A 138 12.86 -10.76 9.42
N ASP A 139 12.05 -10.83 10.48
CA ASP A 139 11.12 -11.94 10.71
C ASP A 139 10.02 -12.01 9.64
N LEU A 140 9.46 -10.85 9.27
CA LEU A 140 8.49 -10.75 8.18
C LEU A 140 9.11 -11.11 6.83
N ALA A 141 10.33 -10.64 6.57
CA ALA A 141 11.10 -10.99 5.37
C ALA A 141 11.34 -12.51 5.27
N ARG A 142 11.73 -13.14 6.38
CA ARG A 142 11.88 -14.62 6.46
C ARG A 142 10.56 -15.33 6.19
N SER A 143 9.44 -14.82 6.73
CA SER A 143 8.12 -15.41 6.51
C SER A 143 7.74 -15.40 5.02
N ALA A 144 7.97 -14.27 4.32
CA ALA A 144 7.74 -14.15 2.88
C ALA A 144 8.66 -15.11 2.09
N ALA A 145 9.96 -15.16 2.44
CA ALA A 145 10.94 -16.01 1.76
C ALA A 145 10.64 -17.50 1.92
N GLN A 146 10.30 -17.94 3.14
CA GLN A 146 9.99 -19.35 3.43
C GLN A 146 8.70 -19.82 2.73
N SER A 147 7.76 -18.91 2.55
CA SER A 147 6.47 -19.16 1.89
C SER A 147 6.50 -18.93 0.39
N HIS A 148 7.59 -18.39 -0.16
CA HIS A 148 7.71 -18.00 -1.57
C HIS A 148 6.54 -17.15 -2.08
N ALA A 149 5.99 -16.29 -1.20
CA ALA A 149 4.81 -15.46 -1.50
C ALA A 149 5.10 -13.98 -1.22
N TYR A 150 4.46 -13.09 -1.97
CA TYR A 150 4.40 -11.68 -1.60
C TYR A 150 3.64 -11.55 -0.27
N LEU A 151 4.17 -10.76 0.65
CA LEU A 151 3.54 -10.49 1.94
C LEU A 151 3.22 -9.00 2.04
N VAL A 152 1.95 -8.68 2.32
CA VAL A 152 1.46 -7.33 2.60
C VAL A 152 0.82 -7.33 3.98
N ILE A 153 1.36 -6.56 4.93
CA ILE A 153 0.94 -6.63 6.32
C ILE A 153 0.92 -5.27 7.00
N GLY A 154 -0.16 -5.01 7.76
CA GLY A 154 -0.27 -3.84 8.62
C GLY A 154 0.56 -3.99 9.90
N VAL A 155 1.33 -2.97 10.23
CA VAL A 155 2.16 -2.90 11.44
C VAL A 155 1.98 -1.55 12.12
N ILE A 156 2.31 -1.46 13.40
CA ILE A 156 2.52 -0.19 14.08
C ILE A 156 4.02 0.11 14.07
N GLU A 157 4.39 1.13 13.33
CA GLU A 157 5.77 1.57 13.15
C GLU A 157 6.15 2.60 14.21
N ARG A 158 7.34 2.47 14.82
CA ARG A 158 7.96 3.55 15.60
C ARG A 158 8.77 4.47 14.70
N GLY A 159 8.48 5.76 14.76
CA GLY A 159 9.30 6.80 14.14
C GLY A 159 9.72 7.80 15.21
N GLY A 160 10.84 7.56 15.88
CA GLY A 160 11.23 8.31 17.07
C GLY A 160 10.24 8.14 18.20
N GLY A 161 9.63 9.24 18.69
CA GLY A 161 8.61 9.21 19.74
C GLY A 161 7.18 9.02 19.22
N THR A 162 6.98 8.92 17.90
CA THR A 162 5.66 8.84 17.28
C THR A 162 5.40 7.42 16.76
N LEU A 163 4.16 6.95 16.91
CA LEU A 163 3.67 5.72 16.29
C LEU A 163 2.94 6.04 14.99
N TYR A 164 3.11 5.18 13.99
CA TYR A 164 2.44 5.28 12.70
C TYR A 164 1.73 3.97 12.36
N CYS A 165 0.50 4.06 11.88
CA CYS A 165 -0.15 2.93 11.23
C CYS A 165 0.45 2.78 9.82
N THR A 166 1.09 1.63 9.56
CA THR A 166 1.90 1.41 8.37
C THR A 166 1.57 0.05 7.76
N VAL A 167 1.55 -0.04 6.44
CA VAL A 167 1.57 -1.31 5.72
C VAL A 167 2.94 -1.50 5.09
N VAL A 168 3.49 -2.71 5.19
CA VAL A 168 4.81 -3.08 4.65
C VAL A 168 4.66 -4.19 3.62
N PHE A 169 5.61 -4.23 2.67
CA PHE A 169 5.57 -5.12 1.52
C PHE A 169 6.87 -5.89 1.39
N PHE A 170 6.77 -7.20 1.19
CA PHE A 170 7.91 -8.08 0.95
C PHE A 170 7.70 -8.92 -0.31
N ALA A 171 8.78 -9.14 -1.04
CA ALA A 171 8.81 -10.05 -2.18
C ALA A 171 9.01 -11.51 -1.74
N PRO A 172 8.78 -12.49 -2.64
CA PRO A 172 8.92 -13.92 -2.35
C PRO A 172 10.33 -14.38 -2.00
N ASP A 173 11.34 -13.57 -2.23
CA ASP A 173 12.73 -13.81 -1.82
C ASP A 173 13.08 -13.19 -0.47
N GLY A 174 12.10 -12.54 0.19
CA GLY A 174 12.26 -11.81 1.44
C GLY A 174 12.73 -10.36 1.26
N SER A 175 12.92 -9.88 0.05
CA SER A 175 13.29 -8.49 -0.20
C SER A 175 12.20 -7.55 0.30
N TYR A 176 12.59 -6.56 1.10
CA TYR A 176 11.71 -5.46 1.51
C TYR A 176 11.46 -4.53 0.31
N LEU A 177 10.22 -4.42 -0.15
CA LEU A 177 9.85 -3.58 -1.29
C LEU A 177 9.59 -2.13 -0.89
N GLY A 178 9.05 -1.91 0.31
CA GLY A 178 8.71 -0.58 0.81
C GLY A 178 7.53 -0.58 1.77
N LYS A 179 7.04 0.61 2.07
CA LYS A 179 5.91 0.82 2.99
C LYS A 179 4.99 1.93 2.54
N HIS A 180 3.78 1.94 3.12
CA HIS A 180 2.88 3.08 3.12
C HIS A 180 2.49 3.41 4.55
N ARG A 181 2.74 4.63 5.03
CA ARG A 181 2.21 5.19 6.27
C ARG A 181 0.83 5.77 6.02
N LYS A 182 -0.15 5.41 6.85
CA LYS A 182 -1.51 5.95 6.77
C LYS A 182 -1.49 7.48 6.78
N LEU A 183 -2.01 8.10 5.72
CA LEU A 183 -2.01 9.56 5.57
C LEU A 183 -2.86 10.23 6.62
N MET A 184 -4.01 9.62 6.95
CA MET A 184 -5.00 10.19 7.87
C MET A 184 -5.52 9.11 8.83
N PRO A 185 -4.98 9.03 10.05
CA PRO A 185 -5.60 8.22 11.10
C PRO A 185 -7.05 8.64 11.34
N THR A 186 -7.92 7.68 11.62
CA THR A 186 -9.37 7.89 11.69
C THR A 186 -9.81 8.31 13.09
N ALA A 187 -10.55 9.41 13.21
CA ALA A 187 -11.16 9.86 14.46
C ALA A 187 -10.17 9.86 15.64
N SER A 188 -10.42 9.09 16.69
CA SER A 188 -9.56 9.01 17.90
C SER A 188 -8.18 8.38 17.66
N GLU A 189 -7.97 7.65 16.54
CA GLU A 189 -6.63 7.20 16.15
C GLU A 189 -5.62 8.35 16.05
N ARG A 190 -6.08 9.57 15.71
CA ARG A 190 -5.27 10.80 15.63
C ARG A 190 -4.63 11.21 16.95
N LEU A 191 -5.12 10.71 18.07
CA LEU A 191 -4.54 10.96 19.40
C LEU A 191 -3.32 10.08 19.67
N ILE A 192 -3.14 9.01 18.85
CA ILE A 192 -2.20 7.93 19.11
C ILE A 192 -1.19 7.81 17.96
N TRP A 193 -1.65 7.93 16.71
CA TRP A 193 -0.84 7.78 15.51
C TRP A 193 -0.59 9.10 14.79
N GLY A 194 0.64 9.23 14.30
CA GLY A 194 1.04 10.34 13.42
C GLY A 194 0.50 10.15 12.00
N PHE A 195 0.56 11.24 11.23
CA PHE A 195 0.17 11.28 9.83
C PHE A 195 1.33 10.83 8.94
N GLY A 196 1.03 10.04 7.92
CA GLY A 196 1.93 9.81 6.79
C GLY A 196 1.96 11.01 5.85
N ASP A 197 2.89 11.00 4.91
CA ASP A 197 2.96 11.96 3.81
C ASP A 197 2.89 11.26 2.45
N GLY A 198 2.89 12.03 1.36
CA GLY A 198 2.79 11.48 0.01
C GLY A 198 4.01 10.69 -0.47
N SER A 199 5.14 10.73 0.25
CA SER A 199 6.35 10.01 -0.15
C SER A 199 6.24 8.49 -0.04
N THR A 200 5.20 8.01 0.65
CA THR A 200 4.96 6.59 0.86
C THR A 200 3.64 6.13 0.21
N LEU A 201 3.44 6.43 -1.07
CA LEU A 201 2.31 5.97 -1.89
C LEU A 201 2.79 5.01 -3.00
N PRO A 202 3.38 3.84 -2.64
CA PRO A 202 3.99 2.97 -3.63
C PRO A 202 2.96 2.14 -4.41
N VAL A 203 3.29 1.92 -5.69
CA VAL A 203 2.75 0.83 -6.49
C VAL A 203 3.95 0.11 -7.08
N PHE A 204 4.15 -1.14 -6.69
CA PHE A 204 5.30 -1.94 -7.08
C PHE A 204 5.00 -2.73 -8.36
N ASP A 205 5.86 -2.62 -9.37
CA ASP A 205 5.84 -3.52 -10.51
C ASP A 205 6.38 -4.89 -10.07
N THR A 206 5.52 -5.89 -10.10
CA THR A 206 5.88 -7.25 -9.69
C THR A 206 5.56 -8.26 -10.78
N PRO A 207 6.20 -9.42 -10.76
CA PRO A 207 5.80 -10.55 -11.58
C PRO A 207 4.33 -10.94 -11.47
N ILE A 208 3.63 -10.72 -10.39
CA ILE A 208 2.20 -11.05 -10.21
C ILE A 208 1.25 -9.88 -10.56
N GLY A 209 1.77 -8.74 -11.01
CA GLY A 209 1.01 -7.52 -11.31
C GLY A 209 1.45 -6.34 -10.47
N ARG A 210 0.86 -5.17 -10.73
CA ARG A 210 1.14 -3.93 -9.99
C ARG A 210 0.45 -3.94 -8.64
N LEU A 211 1.25 -4.05 -7.58
CA LEU A 211 0.81 -4.25 -6.20
C LEU A 211 0.93 -2.95 -5.40
N GLY A 212 -0.12 -2.58 -4.68
CA GLY A 212 -0.12 -1.46 -3.74
C GLY A 212 -1.18 -1.62 -2.66
N ALA A 213 -1.18 -0.71 -1.67
CA ALA A 213 -2.17 -0.74 -0.60
C ALA A 213 -2.58 0.66 -0.17
N VAL A 214 -3.83 0.75 0.32
CA VAL A 214 -4.42 1.92 0.98
C VAL A 214 -5.12 1.45 2.25
N ILE A 215 -4.83 2.10 3.38
CA ILE A 215 -5.20 1.60 4.71
C ILE A 215 -6.56 2.13 5.14
N CYS A 216 -7.52 1.22 5.41
CA CYS A 216 -8.79 1.50 6.07
C CYS A 216 -9.56 2.68 5.45
N TRP A 217 -9.92 3.69 6.22
CA TRP A 217 -10.74 4.82 5.76
C TRP A 217 -10.04 5.76 4.78
N GLU A 218 -8.75 5.61 4.53
CA GLU A 218 -8.10 6.24 3.38
C GLU A 218 -8.77 5.82 2.06
N ASN A 219 -9.37 4.63 2.02
CA ASN A 219 -10.16 4.15 0.90
C ASN A 219 -11.39 5.03 0.61
N TYR A 220 -11.82 5.87 1.53
CA TYR A 220 -12.86 6.88 1.31
C TYR A 220 -12.33 8.20 0.74
N MET A 221 -11.00 8.37 0.57
CA MET A 221 -10.38 9.56 0.00
C MET A 221 -10.34 9.45 -1.54
N PRO A 222 -11.21 10.16 -2.31
CA PRO A 222 -11.28 9.99 -3.77
C PRO A 222 -9.98 10.34 -4.48
N LEU A 223 -9.28 11.39 -4.01
CA LEU A 223 -8.01 11.84 -4.61
C LEU A 223 -6.90 10.82 -4.40
N LEU A 224 -6.86 10.14 -3.24
CA LEU A 224 -5.90 9.08 -2.98
C LEU A 224 -6.16 7.87 -3.89
N ARG A 225 -7.42 7.43 -4.02
CA ARG A 225 -7.76 6.35 -4.95
C ARG A 225 -7.35 6.70 -6.38
N MET A 226 -7.65 7.93 -6.83
CA MET A 226 -7.26 8.41 -8.16
C MET A 226 -5.74 8.40 -8.35
N THR A 227 -4.97 8.74 -7.30
CA THR A 227 -3.51 8.64 -7.32
C THR A 227 -3.06 7.19 -7.55
N MET A 228 -3.64 6.24 -6.84
CA MET A 228 -3.28 4.81 -6.98
C MET A 228 -3.67 4.28 -8.37
N TYR A 229 -4.84 4.68 -8.90
CA TYR A 229 -5.25 4.31 -10.24
C TYR A 229 -4.32 4.88 -11.31
N SER A 230 -3.86 6.13 -11.16
CA SER A 230 -2.93 6.77 -12.10
C SER A 230 -1.56 6.10 -12.11
N LYS A 231 -1.16 5.47 -11.01
CA LYS A 231 0.03 4.61 -10.91
C LYS A 231 -0.19 3.23 -11.52
N GLY A 232 -1.40 2.94 -12.00
CA GLY A 232 -1.75 1.70 -12.68
C GLY A 232 -1.89 0.50 -11.76
N ILE A 233 -2.31 0.68 -10.53
CA ILE A 233 -2.52 -0.41 -9.56
C ILE A 233 -3.45 -1.49 -10.14
N GLN A 234 -3.09 -2.75 -9.95
CA GLN A 234 -3.83 -3.94 -10.41
C GLN A 234 -4.32 -4.79 -9.24
N LEU A 235 -3.48 -4.91 -8.22
CA LEU A 235 -3.73 -5.63 -6.97
C LEU A 235 -3.80 -4.58 -5.86
N TYR A 236 -5.00 -4.14 -5.57
CA TYR A 236 -5.30 -3.09 -4.61
C TYR A 236 -5.58 -3.73 -3.25
N CYS A 237 -4.60 -3.73 -2.36
CA CYS A 237 -4.76 -4.22 -0.99
C CYS A 237 -5.42 -3.14 -0.12
N ALA A 238 -6.46 -3.53 0.63
CA ALA A 238 -7.20 -2.65 1.53
C ALA A 238 -7.25 -3.24 2.95
N PRO A 239 -6.10 -3.29 3.68
CA PRO A 239 -6.09 -3.69 5.07
C PRO A 239 -6.90 -2.71 5.90
N THR A 240 -7.73 -3.22 6.82
CA THR A 240 -8.71 -2.43 7.55
C THR A 240 -8.98 -2.97 8.95
N ALA A 241 -9.58 -2.13 9.80
CA ALA A 241 -10.24 -2.48 11.04
C ALA A 241 -11.76 -2.21 11.00
N ASP A 242 -12.33 -1.88 9.82
CA ASP A 242 -13.75 -1.60 9.63
C ASP A 242 -14.52 -2.86 9.22
N GLY A 243 -15.37 -3.37 10.12
CA GLY A 243 -16.23 -4.54 9.86
C GLY A 243 -17.67 -4.19 9.52
N ARG A 244 -18.01 -2.96 9.15
CA ARG A 244 -19.40 -2.56 8.83
C ARG A 244 -19.80 -2.96 7.42
N ASP A 245 -21.10 -3.13 7.20
CA ASP A 245 -21.63 -3.55 5.88
C ASP A 245 -21.32 -2.56 4.77
N GLY A 246 -21.34 -1.26 5.07
CA GLY A 246 -20.96 -0.21 4.13
C GLY A 246 -19.52 -0.30 3.61
N TRP A 247 -18.64 -0.99 4.34
CA TRP A 247 -17.27 -1.25 3.88
C TRP A 247 -17.24 -2.17 2.66
N ILE A 248 -18.06 -3.21 2.65
CA ILE A 248 -18.14 -4.17 1.54
C ILE A 248 -18.59 -3.46 0.25
N ALA A 249 -19.63 -2.63 0.35
CA ALA A 249 -20.09 -1.84 -0.79
C ALA A 249 -18.99 -0.92 -1.35
N SER A 250 -18.17 -0.35 -0.47
CA SER A 250 -17.03 0.48 -0.87
C SER A 250 -15.95 -0.33 -1.58
N MET A 251 -15.65 -1.55 -1.12
CA MET A 251 -14.67 -2.42 -1.79
C MET A 251 -15.12 -2.80 -3.20
N GLN A 252 -16.40 -3.11 -3.38
CA GLN A 252 -16.98 -3.36 -4.71
C GLN A 252 -16.94 -2.10 -5.59
N HIS A 253 -17.25 -0.94 -5.03
CA HIS A 253 -17.18 0.33 -5.76
C HIS A 253 -15.75 0.65 -6.21
N ILE A 254 -14.75 0.46 -5.35
CA ILE A 254 -13.33 0.71 -5.67
C ILE A 254 -12.85 -0.21 -6.79
N ALA A 255 -13.26 -1.48 -6.76
CA ALA A 255 -12.95 -2.43 -7.82
C ALA A 255 -13.55 -2.00 -9.17
N LEU A 256 -14.81 -1.53 -9.16
CA LEU A 256 -15.52 -1.03 -10.34
C LEU A 256 -14.91 0.29 -10.84
N GLU A 257 -14.58 1.22 -9.94
CA GLU A 257 -14.01 2.54 -10.28
C GLU A 257 -12.61 2.41 -10.86
N GLY A 258 -11.74 1.61 -10.20
CA GLY A 258 -10.32 1.46 -10.58
C GLY A 258 -10.05 0.37 -11.61
N ARG A 259 -11.02 -0.49 -11.90
CA ARG A 259 -10.85 -1.71 -12.71
C ARG A 259 -9.64 -2.52 -12.28
N CYS A 260 -9.57 -2.77 -10.97
CA CYS A 260 -8.52 -3.53 -10.30
C CYS A 260 -9.11 -4.59 -9.37
N PHE A 261 -8.31 -5.59 -9.01
CA PHE A 261 -8.69 -6.50 -7.92
C PHE A 261 -8.56 -5.78 -6.59
N VAL A 262 -9.56 -5.92 -5.71
CA VAL A 262 -9.53 -5.38 -4.34
C VAL A 262 -9.46 -6.54 -3.34
N LEU A 263 -8.41 -6.51 -2.52
CA LEU A 263 -8.14 -7.50 -1.47
C LEU A 263 -8.30 -6.82 -0.12
N SER A 264 -9.49 -6.89 0.46
CA SER A 264 -9.76 -6.30 1.78
C SER A 264 -9.55 -7.32 2.88
N CYS A 265 -8.72 -6.95 3.84
CA CYS A 265 -8.33 -7.82 4.95
C CYS A 265 -8.63 -7.16 6.30
N ASN A 266 -9.42 -7.81 7.14
CA ASN A 266 -9.81 -7.34 8.46
C ASN A 266 -9.49 -8.38 9.54
N GLN A 267 -9.38 -7.91 10.79
CA GLN A 267 -9.25 -8.79 11.94
C GLN A 267 -10.61 -9.41 12.29
N PHE A 268 -10.61 -10.67 12.72
CA PHE A 268 -11.69 -11.22 13.54
C PHE A 268 -11.14 -11.39 14.94
N ALA A 269 -11.64 -10.63 15.90
CA ALA A 269 -11.06 -10.59 17.23
C ALA A 269 -12.16 -10.53 18.31
N ARG A 270 -11.91 -11.24 19.40
CA ARG A 270 -12.73 -11.28 20.60
C ARG A 270 -12.03 -10.56 21.75
N ARG A 271 -12.76 -10.35 22.84
CA ARG A 271 -12.19 -9.77 24.06
C ARG A 271 -11.03 -10.60 24.62
N CYS A 272 -11.12 -11.95 24.55
CA CYS A 272 -10.05 -12.85 25.00
C CYS A 272 -8.74 -12.75 24.19
N ASP A 273 -8.76 -12.19 22.99
CA ASP A 273 -7.56 -11.96 22.17
C ASP A 273 -6.73 -10.77 22.65
N TYR A 274 -7.25 -9.99 23.60
CA TYR A 274 -6.61 -8.82 24.18
C TYR A 274 -6.19 -9.12 25.64
N PRO A 275 -5.08 -8.53 26.11
CA PRO A 275 -4.54 -8.83 27.44
C PRO A 275 -5.47 -8.34 28.55
N THR A 276 -5.24 -8.84 29.76
CA THR A 276 -5.86 -8.36 30.98
C THR A 276 -4.78 -7.71 31.84
N PRO A 277 -4.99 -6.52 32.42
CA PRO A 277 -6.17 -5.65 32.26
C PRO A 277 -6.19 -4.95 30.88
N TYR A 278 -7.41 -4.78 30.34
CA TYR A 278 -7.66 -4.03 29.11
C TYR A 278 -8.88 -3.14 29.31
N ASP A 279 -8.64 -1.86 29.48
CA ASP A 279 -9.71 -0.88 29.76
C ASP A 279 -10.45 -0.54 28.47
N THR A 280 -11.58 -1.20 28.26
CA THR A 280 -12.41 -1.06 27.06
C THR A 280 -13.89 -0.85 27.45
N PRO A 281 -14.66 -0.02 26.72
CA PRO A 281 -16.09 0.17 26.95
C PRO A 281 -16.93 -1.04 26.52
N PHE A 282 -16.33 -2.08 25.92
CA PHE A 282 -17.07 -3.24 25.39
C PHE A 282 -17.27 -4.36 26.41
N GLY A 283 -16.83 -4.17 27.67
CA GLY A 283 -16.93 -5.17 28.73
C GLY A 283 -15.81 -6.21 28.70
N ASP A 284 -15.88 -7.16 29.65
CA ASP A 284 -14.81 -8.15 29.91
C ASP A 284 -15.20 -9.58 29.54
N GLU A 285 -16.42 -9.81 28.99
CA GLU A 285 -16.85 -11.12 28.55
C GLU A 285 -15.92 -11.66 27.47
N PRO A 286 -15.23 -12.80 27.68
CA PRO A 286 -14.19 -13.31 26.79
C PRO A 286 -14.61 -13.47 25.34
N GLU A 287 -15.85 -13.88 25.09
CA GLU A 287 -16.40 -14.16 23.77
C GLU A 287 -16.99 -12.93 23.06
N THR A 288 -16.99 -11.77 23.72
CA THR A 288 -17.46 -10.54 23.08
C THR A 288 -16.65 -10.24 21.82
N ILE A 289 -17.34 -10.17 20.68
CA ILE A 289 -16.70 -9.87 19.40
C ILE A 289 -16.35 -8.38 19.35
N LEU A 290 -15.07 -8.08 19.35
CA LEU A 290 -14.55 -6.72 19.23
C LEU A 290 -14.32 -6.31 17.76
N SER A 291 -13.99 -7.26 16.90
CA SER A 291 -13.91 -7.08 15.44
C SER A 291 -14.52 -8.29 14.76
N ARG A 292 -15.56 -8.08 13.95
CA ARG A 292 -16.32 -9.19 13.35
C ARG A 292 -15.78 -9.65 12.00
N GLY A 293 -14.62 -9.17 11.55
CA GLY A 293 -14.07 -9.54 10.25
C GLY A 293 -14.70 -8.77 9.08
N GLY A 294 -15.09 -9.48 8.03
CA GLY A 294 -15.61 -8.93 6.79
C GLY A 294 -14.54 -8.87 5.69
N SER A 295 -13.49 -9.67 5.81
CA SER A 295 -12.48 -9.80 4.74
C SER A 295 -13.10 -10.31 3.45
N CYS A 296 -12.65 -9.77 2.32
CA CYS A 296 -13.19 -10.15 1.01
C CYS A 296 -12.18 -9.91 -0.12
N ILE A 297 -12.41 -10.60 -1.25
CA ILE A 297 -11.69 -10.39 -2.51
C ILE A 297 -12.71 -10.08 -3.60
N VAL A 298 -12.49 -8.99 -4.33
CA VAL A 298 -13.41 -8.48 -5.38
C VAL A 298 -12.65 -8.37 -6.69
N ASN A 299 -13.29 -8.78 -7.80
CA ASN A 299 -12.71 -8.66 -9.14
C ASN A 299 -12.94 -7.26 -9.76
N PRO A 300 -12.27 -6.91 -10.88
CA PRO A 300 -12.39 -5.61 -11.55
C PRO A 300 -13.80 -5.26 -12.04
N LEU A 301 -14.72 -6.20 -12.05
CA LEU A 301 -16.13 -6.01 -12.42
C LEU A 301 -17.06 -5.95 -11.19
N GLY A 302 -16.49 -5.82 -9.97
CA GLY A 302 -17.23 -5.67 -8.73
C GLY A 302 -17.83 -6.96 -8.17
N GLN A 303 -17.49 -8.12 -8.75
CA GLN A 303 -17.98 -9.41 -8.28
C GLN A 303 -17.14 -9.89 -7.10
N MET A 304 -17.82 -10.43 -6.09
CA MET A 304 -17.19 -11.04 -4.93
C MET A 304 -16.62 -12.40 -5.32
N LEU A 305 -15.29 -12.56 -5.25
CA LEU A 305 -14.60 -13.83 -5.50
C LEU A 305 -14.48 -14.67 -4.22
N ALA A 306 -14.28 -14.02 -3.07
CA ALA A 306 -14.23 -14.67 -1.77
C ALA A 306 -14.76 -13.75 -0.67
N GLY A 307 -15.41 -14.31 0.35
CA GLY A 307 -16.02 -13.56 1.45
C GLY A 307 -17.35 -12.87 1.08
N PRO A 308 -17.83 -11.90 1.89
CA PRO A 308 -17.26 -11.51 3.18
C PRO A 308 -17.45 -12.58 4.27
N ASN A 309 -16.46 -12.74 5.16
CA ASN A 309 -16.58 -13.60 6.34
C ASN A 309 -16.76 -12.73 7.60
N PHE A 310 -17.90 -12.88 8.28
CA PHE A 310 -18.24 -12.15 9.50
C PHE A 310 -18.31 -13.03 10.74
N THR A 311 -17.83 -14.27 10.68
CA THR A 311 -18.15 -15.27 11.69
C THR A 311 -16.95 -15.85 12.43
N SER A 312 -15.77 -15.87 11.82
CA SER A 312 -14.61 -16.57 12.38
C SER A 312 -13.29 -16.07 11.80
N GLU A 313 -12.18 -16.45 12.44
CA GLU A 313 -10.86 -16.43 11.80
C GLU A 313 -10.84 -17.38 10.60
N GLY A 314 -9.99 -17.11 9.64
CA GLY A 314 -9.78 -17.96 8.46
C GLY A 314 -8.94 -17.29 7.38
N ILE A 315 -8.54 -18.09 6.42
CA ILE A 315 -7.84 -17.65 5.21
C ILE A 315 -8.82 -17.76 4.05
N LEU A 316 -9.11 -16.64 3.40
CA LEU A 316 -9.95 -16.62 2.20
C LEU A 316 -9.02 -16.51 0.99
N THR A 317 -9.19 -17.43 0.03
CA THR A 317 -8.38 -17.47 -1.19
C THR A 317 -9.24 -17.29 -2.43
N ALA A 318 -8.68 -16.69 -3.47
CA ALA A 318 -9.27 -16.60 -4.79
C ALA A 318 -8.22 -16.65 -5.89
N ASP A 319 -8.62 -17.19 -7.03
CA ASP A 319 -7.85 -17.11 -8.27
C ASP A 319 -8.22 -15.83 -9.01
N LEU A 320 -7.21 -15.04 -9.37
CA LEU A 320 -7.32 -13.73 -9.99
C LEU A 320 -6.81 -13.84 -11.44
N ASP A 321 -7.73 -13.82 -12.43
CA ASP A 321 -7.35 -13.70 -13.83
C ASP A 321 -7.02 -12.23 -14.15
N LEU A 322 -5.74 -11.89 -14.27
CA LEU A 322 -5.32 -10.53 -14.59
C LEU A 322 -5.88 -10.00 -15.92
N GLY A 323 -6.37 -10.89 -16.79
CA GLY A 323 -7.11 -10.53 -18.00
C GLY A 323 -8.42 -9.81 -17.75
N ASP A 324 -9.03 -9.99 -16.56
CA ASP A 324 -10.25 -9.30 -16.18
C ASP A 324 -10.07 -7.78 -16.05
N ILE A 325 -8.85 -7.34 -15.77
CA ILE A 325 -8.50 -5.90 -15.75
C ILE A 325 -8.71 -5.31 -17.15
N ALA A 326 -8.18 -5.97 -18.18
CA ALA A 326 -8.35 -5.51 -19.58
C ALA A 326 -9.83 -5.59 -20.02
N ARG A 327 -10.54 -6.67 -19.64
CA ARG A 327 -11.99 -6.80 -19.92
C ARG A 327 -12.78 -5.68 -19.29
N GLY A 328 -12.49 -5.36 -18.00
CA GLY A 328 -13.17 -4.27 -17.29
C GLY A 328 -12.81 -2.89 -17.82
N LYS A 329 -11.55 -2.67 -18.22
CA LYS A 329 -11.11 -1.39 -18.81
C LYS A 329 -11.67 -1.12 -20.20
N TYR A 330 -12.21 -2.12 -20.87
CA TYR A 330 -12.92 -1.93 -22.14
C TYR A 330 -14.12 -0.98 -21.98
N ASP A 331 -14.89 -1.14 -20.91
CA ASP A 331 -16.07 -0.32 -20.63
C ASP A 331 -15.71 1.02 -19.99
N PHE A 332 -14.73 1.00 -19.08
CA PHE A 332 -14.40 2.15 -18.24
C PHE A 332 -12.94 2.13 -17.81
N ASP A 333 -12.18 3.15 -18.18
CA ASP A 333 -10.83 3.38 -17.67
C ASP A 333 -10.72 4.82 -17.17
N VAL A 334 -10.80 4.99 -15.84
CA VAL A 334 -10.83 6.31 -15.17
C VAL A 334 -9.57 7.13 -15.43
N VAL A 335 -8.44 6.47 -15.71
CA VAL A 335 -7.15 7.12 -16.03
C VAL A 335 -6.84 7.07 -17.53
N GLY A 336 -7.70 6.44 -18.33
CA GLY A 336 -7.61 6.31 -19.78
C GLY A 336 -8.70 7.10 -20.50
N HIS A 337 -9.58 6.40 -21.23
CA HIS A 337 -10.58 7.03 -22.10
C HIS A 337 -11.73 7.76 -21.36
N TYR A 338 -11.84 7.60 -20.02
CA TYR A 338 -12.73 8.43 -19.18
C TYR A 338 -12.00 9.60 -18.51
N ALA A 339 -10.68 9.72 -18.66
CA ALA A 339 -9.95 10.87 -18.15
C ALA A 339 -10.23 12.13 -19.00
N ARG A 340 -10.32 13.28 -18.33
CA ARG A 340 -10.50 14.59 -18.96
C ARG A 340 -9.42 15.56 -18.45
N PRO A 341 -8.14 15.36 -18.86
CA PRO A 341 -7.01 16.18 -18.40
C PRO A 341 -7.10 17.65 -18.85
N ASP A 342 -7.97 17.93 -19.84
CA ASP A 342 -8.34 19.29 -20.25
C ASP A 342 -9.25 19.99 -19.22
N VAL A 343 -9.98 19.23 -18.39
CA VAL A 343 -10.92 19.72 -17.36
C VAL A 343 -10.35 19.55 -15.96
N PHE A 344 -9.82 18.35 -15.63
CA PHE A 344 -9.38 17.99 -14.29
C PHE A 344 -7.90 17.65 -14.28
N ARG A 345 -7.16 18.22 -13.32
CA ARG A 345 -5.75 17.92 -13.07
C ARG A 345 -5.53 17.66 -11.59
N LEU A 346 -5.04 16.47 -11.27
CA LEU A 346 -4.61 16.10 -9.91
C LEU A 346 -3.11 16.30 -9.80
N HIS A 347 -2.67 17.11 -8.85
CA HIS A 347 -1.28 17.24 -8.46
C HIS A 347 -1.08 16.56 -7.10
N VAL A 348 -0.14 15.65 -7.02
CA VAL A 348 0.21 14.91 -5.79
C VAL A 348 1.60 15.31 -5.38
N ASN A 349 1.75 15.73 -4.12
CA ASN A 349 3.09 15.96 -3.55
C ASN A 349 3.61 14.64 -3.00
N GLU A 350 4.58 14.05 -3.68
CA GLU A 350 5.24 12.78 -3.29
C GLU A 350 6.63 13.01 -2.66
N GLU A 351 6.98 14.25 -2.40
CA GLU A 351 8.22 14.57 -1.71
C GLU A 351 8.10 14.29 -0.20
N PRO A 352 9.14 13.73 0.44
CA PRO A 352 9.17 13.59 1.89
C PRO A 352 8.99 14.94 2.58
N GLN A 353 8.17 14.96 3.64
CA GLN A 353 7.90 16.16 4.42
C GLN A 353 8.64 16.08 5.78
N PRO A 354 9.96 16.38 5.82
CA PRO A 354 10.71 16.35 7.06
C PRO A 354 10.27 17.46 8.00
N VAL A 355 10.28 17.18 9.31
CA VAL A 355 9.91 18.16 10.36
C VAL A 355 10.84 19.38 10.33
N VAL A 356 12.09 19.17 9.94
CA VAL A 356 13.10 20.24 9.84
C VAL A 356 13.79 20.16 8.48
N VAL A 357 13.82 21.26 7.75
CA VAL A 357 14.53 21.43 6.49
C VAL A 357 15.78 22.26 6.72
N GLY A 358 16.92 21.85 6.16
CA GLY A 358 18.16 22.61 6.21
C GLY A 358 19.08 22.31 7.39
N VAL A 359 18.82 21.27 8.16
CA VAL A 359 19.81 20.68 9.07
C VAL A 359 20.77 19.85 8.24
N THR A 360 21.99 20.36 8.02
CA THR A 360 23.08 19.55 7.48
C THR A 360 23.36 18.41 8.45
N ASP A 361 23.53 17.20 7.92
CA ASP A 361 23.98 16.07 8.73
C ASP A 361 25.19 16.50 9.58
N PRO A 362 25.26 16.11 10.86
CA PRO A 362 26.43 16.42 11.67
C PRO A 362 27.66 15.86 10.95
N ILE A 363 28.62 16.74 10.70
CA ILE A 363 29.88 16.42 10.05
C ILE A 363 30.47 15.21 10.76
N ARG A 364 30.53 14.07 10.09
CA ARG A 364 31.34 12.94 10.54
C ARG A 364 32.78 13.45 10.58
N ILE A 365 33.26 13.75 11.76
CA ILE A 365 34.71 13.98 11.97
C ILE A 365 35.32 12.57 11.85
N GLU A 366 35.84 12.25 10.68
CA GLU A 366 36.74 11.11 10.54
C GLU A 366 37.99 11.46 11.33
N CYS A 367 38.15 10.87 12.48
CA CYS A 367 39.46 10.85 13.14
C CYS A 367 40.37 10.00 12.24
N GLN A 368 41.25 10.67 11.49
CA GLN A 368 42.39 10.01 10.88
C GLN A 368 43.34 9.60 12.03
N GLU A 369 43.48 8.28 12.25
CA GLU A 369 44.58 7.70 13.00
C GLU A 369 45.88 7.68 12.16
#